data_201a66eed9a3a3d7414ff86abac8c1f8
#
_entry.id   201a66eed9a3a3d7414ff86abac8c1f8
#
_cell.length_a   1.000
_cell.length_b   1.000
_cell.length_c   1.000
_cell.angle_alpha   90.00
_cell.angle_beta   90.00
_cell.angle_gamma   90.00
#
_symmetry.space_group_name_H-M   'P 1'
#
loop_
_entity.id
_entity.type
_entity.pdbx_description
1 polymer ?
#
loop_
_entity_poly.entity_id
_entity_poly.type
_entity_poly.pdbx_seq_one_letter_code
_entity_poly.pdbx_strand_id
1 'polypeptide(L)'
;MARGEGVYEDRDDAGAVLAAKLEEYRGRATVVLAIPNGGVPVGLRVRNHLGADFGVLVVRKLHIPWNREAGFGAVAPDGSVVFNEDLRQGLGLTPEEEGIVLEEERREIARRMAAYRAHELPPIRGRVAILVDDGLASGSSMWAAANFVRRQSPRTLVVAVPTASESGAALVSAAVDRLVCPSVRRGPVFAVADAYRHWYDLEDADVVALLRNAGVRGGGRASPRQAKD
;
A
#
# COMPACT_ATOMS: atom_id res chain seq x y z
N MET A 1 -21.57 -14.01 19.63
CA MET A 1 -20.38 -14.81 19.26
C MET A 1 -19.20 -13.86 19.27
N ALA A 2 -18.16 -14.10 20.07
CA ALA A 2 -16.95 -13.30 20.05
C ALA A 2 -16.33 -13.40 18.64
N ARG A 3 -16.10 -12.26 17.97
CA ARG A 3 -15.33 -12.19 16.73
C ARG A 3 -13.98 -12.80 17.05
N GLY A 4 -13.58 -13.88 16.36
CA GLY A 4 -12.22 -14.39 16.42
C GLY A 4 -11.27 -13.25 16.06
N GLU A 5 -10.20 -13.05 16.82
CA GLU A 5 -9.21 -11.99 16.56
C GLU A 5 -8.78 -12.06 15.11
N GLY A 6 -9.00 -10.97 14.37
CA GLY A 6 -8.48 -10.79 13.02
C GLY A 6 -9.40 -11.16 11.86
N VAL A 7 -10.70 -11.32 12.06
CA VAL A 7 -11.66 -11.50 10.96
C VAL A 7 -12.49 -10.24 10.77
N TYR A 8 -12.35 -9.61 9.61
CA TYR A 8 -13.12 -8.43 9.18
C TYR A 8 -14.29 -8.87 8.30
N GLU A 9 -15.38 -8.09 8.31
CA GLU A 9 -16.49 -8.34 7.37
C GLU A 9 -16.02 -8.12 5.92
N ASP A 10 -15.39 -6.97 5.69
CA ASP A 10 -14.86 -6.56 4.40
C ASP A 10 -13.73 -5.53 4.57
N ARG A 11 -13.27 -4.92 3.47
CA ARG A 11 -12.23 -3.90 3.50
C ARG A 11 -12.66 -2.58 4.14
N ASP A 12 -13.95 -2.24 4.15
CA ASP A 12 -14.45 -1.03 4.82
C ASP A 12 -14.41 -1.21 6.34
N ASP A 13 -14.87 -2.36 6.85
CA ASP A 13 -14.77 -2.72 8.28
C ASP A 13 -13.30 -2.74 8.75
N ALA A 14 -12.42 -3.39 7.97
CA ALA A 14 -10.99 -3.40 8.25
C ALA A 14 -10.38 -1.98 8.30
N GLY A 15 -10.79 -1.14 7.35
CA GLY A 15 -10.38 0.27 7.30
C GLY A 15 -10.87 1.07 8.51
N ALA A 16 -12.07 0.80 9.01
CA ALA A 16 -12.60 1.45 10.21
C ALA A 16 -11.81 1.06 11.48
N VAL A 17 -11.50 -0.22 11.64
CA VAL A 17 -10.66 -0.72 12.74
C VAL A 17 -9.26 -0.09 12.69
N LEU A 18 -8.67 -0.04 11.50
CA LEU A 18 -7.35 0.52 11.30
C LEU A 18 -7.31 2.03 11.57
N ALA A 19 -8.33 2.76 11.10
CA ALA A 19 -8.47 4.19 11.32
C ALA A 19 -8.52 4.57 12.81
N ALA A 20 -9.25 3.79 13.61
CA ALA A 20 -9.32 3.99 15.06
C ALA A 20 -7.94 3.84 15.75
N LYS A 21 -7.08 2.94 15.23
CA LYS A 21 -5.71 2.75 15.76
C LYS A 21 -4.72 3.84 15.32
N LEU A 22 -5.14 4.70 14.39
CA LEU A 22 -4.36 5.82 13.86
C LEU A 22 -4.86 7.18 14.37
N GLU A 23 -5.76 7.21 15.34
CA GLU A 23 -6.41 8.43 15.87
C GLU A 23 -5.40 9.51 16.28
N GLU A 24 -4.23 9.14 16.78
CA GLU A 24 -3.18 10.07 17.16
C GLU A 24 -2.66 10.94 16.00
N TYR A 25 -2.92 10.55 14.74
CA TYR A 25 -2.54 11.31 13.54
C TYR A 25 -3.66 12.24 13.04
N ARG A 26 -4.85 12.20 13.65
CA ARG A 26 -5.96 13.07 13.28
C ARG A 26 -5.60 14.54 13.49
N GLY A 27 -5.93 15.38 12.51
CA GLY A 27 -5.64 16.81 12.55
C GLY A 27 -4.15 17.17 12.39
N ARG A 28 -3.27 16.19 12.20
CA ARG A 28 -1.86 16.44 11.88
C ARG A 28 -1.67 16.64 10.36
N ALA A 29 -0.56 17.22 9.96
CA ALA A 29 -0.16 17.28 8.56
C ALA A 29 0.16 15.86 8.06
N THR A 30 -0.86 15.12 7.62
CA THR A 30 -0.80 13.71 7.28
C THR A 30 -1.17 13.48 5.81
N VAL A 31 -0.51 12.54 5.17
CA VAL A 31 -0.86 12.01 3.85
C VAL A 31 -1.03 10.49 3.95
N VAL A 32 -2.14 9.99 3.45
CA VAL A 32 -2.42 8.56 3.30
C VAL A 32 -2.12 8.14 1.87
N LEU A 33 -1.27 7.15 1.71
CA LEU A 33 -0.84 6.60 0.43
C LEU A 33 -1.29 5.15 0.35
N ALA A 34 -2.28 4.88 -0.49
CA ALA A 34 -2.83 3.54 -0.65
C ALA A 34 -2.10 2.77 -1.76
N ILE A 35 -1.73 1.52 -1.50
CA ILE A 35 -1.21 0.61 -2.51
C ILE A 35 -2.40 -0.07 -3.20
N PRO A 36 -2.60 0.11 -4.51
CA PRO A 36 -3.71 -0.50 -5.22
C PRO A 36 -3.48 -2.00 -5.45
N ASN A 37 -4.56 -2.81 -5.61
CA ASN A 37 -5.95 -2.39 -5.66
C ASN A 37 -6.59 -2.39 -4.27
N GLY A 38 -6.33 -3.41 -3.45
CA GLY A 38 -6.98 -3.69 -2.17
C GLY A 38 -6.78 -2.61 -1.10
N GLY A 39 -5.63 -1.94 -1.11
CA GLY A 39 -5.36 -0.85 -0.17
C GLY A 39 -6.20 0.42 -0.40
N VAL A 40 -6.80 0.58 -1.59
CA VAL A 40 -7.57 1.82 -1.88
C VAL A 40 -8.81 1.98 -1.00
N PRO A 41 -9.74 1.01 -0.90
CA PRO A 41 -10.90 1.15 0.00
C PRO A 41 -10.49 1.32 1.46
N VAL A 42 -9.51 0.56 1.93
CA VAL A 42 -8.97 0.68 3.30
C VAL A 42 -8.38 2.07 3.55
N GLY A 43 -7.55 2.55 2.63
CA GLY A 43 -6.91 3.86 2.70
C GLY A 43 -7.89 5.02 2.65
N LEU A 44 -8.95 4.93 1.83
CA LEU A 44 -10.02 5.94 1.79
C LEU A 44 -10.75 6.03 3.12
N ARG A 45 -11.00 4.89 3.79
CA ARG A 45 -11.61 4.87 5.12
C ARG A 45 -10.72 5.57 6.14
N VAL A 46 -9.42 5.25 6.16
CA VAL A 46 -8.41 5.89 7.02
C VAL A 46 -8.32 7.39 6.73
N ARG A 47 -8.19 7.79 5.46
CA ARG A 47 -8.15 9.20 5.03
C ARG A 47 -9.34 9.99 5.53
N ASN A 48 -10.56 9.46 5.38
CA ASN A 48 -11.78 10.14 5.79
C ASN A 48 -11.84 10.34 7.30
N HIS A 49 -11.42 9.35 8.08
CA HIS A 49 -11.36 9.42 9.54
C HIS A 49 -10.34 10.45 10.03
N LEU A 50 -9.15 10.50 9.44
CA LEU A 50 -8.08 11.39 9.85
C LEU A 50 -8.21 12.81 9.29
N GLY A 51 -9.02 13.02 8.25
CA GLY A 51 -9.07 14.28 7.50
C GLY A 51 -7.78 14.55 6.73
N ALA A 52 -7.10 13.50 6.28
CA ALA A 52 -5.79 13.57 5.65
C ALA A 52 -5.88 13.75 4.13
N ASP A 53 -4.79 14.21 3.51
CA ASP A 53 -4.62 14.12 2.06
C ASP A 53 -4.47 12.66 1.63
N PHE A 54 -4.79 12.37 0.37
CA PHE A 54 -4.81 11.01 -0.15
C PHE A 54 -4.13 10.90 -1.51
N GLY A 55 -3.35 9.85 -1.69
CA GLY A 55 -2.75 9.48 -2.97
C GLY A 55 -2.75 7.96 -3.17
N VAL A 56 -2.66 7.53 -4.43
CA VAL A 56 -2.45 6.13 -4.79
C VAL A 56 -0.99 5.95 -5.19
N LEU A 57 -0.30 5.05 -4.53
CA LEU A 57 1.10 4.73 -4.78
C LEU A 57 1.20 3.37 -5.48
N VAL A 58 1.40 3.40 -6.80
CA VAL A 58 1.50 2.18 -7.60
C VAL A 58 2.91 1.61 -7.50
N VAL A 59 3.04 0.48 -6.83
CA VAL A 59 4.29 -0.30 -6.74
C VAL A 59 4.03 -1.67 -7.33
N ARG A 60 5.03 -2.25 -8.01
CA ARG A 60 4.87 -3.55 -8.64
C ARG A 60 5.96 -4.51 -8.18
N LYS A 61 5.55 -5.75 -7.91
CA LYS A 61 6.45 -6.86 -7.62
C LYS A 61 7.17 -7.28 -8.90
N LEU A 62 8.47 -7.47 -8.83
CA LEU A 62 9.25 -8.11 -9.89
C LEU A 62 9.05 -9.62 -9.75
N HIS A 63 8.16 -10.17 -10.56
CA HIS A 63 7.83 -11.59 -10.51
C HIS A 63 8.95 -12.46 -11.09
N ILE A 64 9.01 -13.71 -10.62
CA ILE A 64 9.89 -14.71 -11.22
C ILE A 64 9.31 -15.12 -12.58
N PRO A 65 10.09 -15.16 -13.69
CA PRO A 65 9.57 -15.40 -15.04
C PRO A 65 8.68 -16.65 -15.18
N TRP A 66 8.98 -17.69 -14.46
CA TRP A 66 8.23 -18.95 -14.46
C TRP A 66 7.26 -19.10 -13.27
N ASN A 67 7.17 -18.11 -12.38
CA ASN A 67 6.26 -18.12 -11.24
C ASN A 67 5.83 -16.70 -10.87
N ARG A 68 4.71 -16.25 -11.42
CA ARG A 68 4.19 -14.89 -11.18
C ARG A 68 3.71 -14.64 -9.75
N GLU A 69 3.47 -15.69 -8.96
CA GLU A 69 3.08 -15.55 -7.55
C GLU A 69 4.27 -15.16 -6.67
N ALA A 70 5.45 -15.66 -6.97
CA ALA A 70 6.67 -15.29 -6.27
C ALA A 70 7.34 -14.08 -6.92
N GLY A 71 8.12 -13.32 -6.14
CA GLY A 71 8.82 -12.14 -6.63
C GLY A 71 10.18 -11.97 -5.98
N PHE A 72 11.18 -11.59 -6.77
CA PHE A 72 12.54 -11.35 -6.33
C PHE A 72 12.86 -9.89 -6.03
N GLY A 73 11.87 -9.01 -6.15
CA GLY A 73 12.02 -7.60 -5.88
C GLY A 73 10.72 -6.83 -6.11
N ALA A 74 10.81 -5.51 -6.07
CA ALA A 74 9.72 -4.61 -6.43
C ALA A 74 10.26 -3.30 -7.02
N VAL A 75 9.46 -2.69 -7.89
CA VAL A 75 9.76 -1.42 -8.56
C VAL A 75 8.74 -0.36 -8.16
N ALA A 76 9.23 0.85 -7.87
CA ALA A 76 8.43 2.02 -7.51
C ALA A 76 8.20 2.95 -8.73
N PRO A 77 7.28 3.93 -8.63
CA PRO A 77 6.92 4.81 -9.75
C PRO A 77 8.08 5.64 -10.32
N ASP A 78 9.09 5.94 -9.52
CA ASP A 78 10.30 6.66 -9.95
C ASP A 78 11.32 5.77 -10.66
N GLY A 79 10.95 4.49 -10.90
CA GLY A 79 11.81 3.49 -11.50
C GLY A 79 12.84 2.88 -10.54
N SER A 80 12.87 3.31 -9.28
CA SER A 80 13.74 2.70 -8.27
C SER A 80 13.32 1.26 -7.98
N VAL A 81 14.30 0.39 -7.86
CA VAL A 81 14.10 -1.04 -7.64
C VAL A 81 14.68 -1.42 -6.28
N VAL A 82 14.00 -2.33 -5.62
CA VAL A 82 14.47 -2.97 -4.40
C VAL A 82 14.44 -4.48 -4.64
N PHE A 83 15.58 -5.16 -4.43
CA PHE A 83 15.70 -6.60 -4.62
C PHE A 83 15.75 -7.34 -3.27
N ASN A 84 15.22 -8.55 -3.26
CA ASN A 84 15.58 -9.56 -2.29
C ASN A 84 16.85 -10.24 -2.81
N GLU A 85 18.01 -9.79 -2.35
CA GLU A 85 19.30 -10.21 -2.93
C GLU A 85 19.57 -11.70 -2.74
N ASP A 86 19.19 -12.29 -1.59
CA ASP A 86 19.36 -13.72 -1.35
C ASP A 86 18.56 -14.55 -2.34
N LEU A 87 17.29 -14.17 -2.56
CA LEU A 87 16.44 -14.86 -3.52
C LEU A 87 16.92 -14.63 -4.97
N ARG A 88 17.27 -13.41 -5.31
CA ARG A 88 17.76 -13.02 -6.64
C ARG A 88 19.00 -13.84 -7.03
N GLN A 89 19.96 -13.95 -6.12
CA GLN A 89 21.19 -14.77 -6.35
C GLN A 89 20.86 -16.25 -6.49
N GLY A 90 19.92 -16.76 -5.68
CA GLY A 90 19.50 -18.18 -5.72
C GLY A 90 18.73 -18.55 -7.00
N LEU A 91 18.09 -17.58 -7.69
CA LEU A 91 17.32 -17.81 -8.92
C LEU A 91 18.23 -17.95 -10.15
N GLY A 92 19.44 -17.37 -10.14
CA GLY A 92 20.37 -17.42 -11.28
C GLY A 92 19.84 -16.72 -12.54
N LEU A 93 18.96 -15.72 -12.39
CA LEU A 93 18.46 -14.92 -13.52
C LEU A 93 19.60 -14.18 -14.20
N THR A 94 19.56 -14.16 -15.51
CA THR A 94 20.47 -13.31 -16.29
C THR A 94 20.04 -11.83 -16.21
N PRO A 95 20.96 -10.88 -16.40
CA PRO A 95 20.61 -9.46 -16.46
C PRO A 95 19.54 -9.13 -17.54
N GLU A 96 19.51 -9.91 -18.62
CA GLU A 96 18.52 -9.76 -19.69
C GLU A 96 17.12 -10.19 -19.20
N GLU A 97 17.00 -11.32 -18.54
CA GLU A 97 15.72 -11.80 -17.96
C GLU A 97 15.19 -10.85 -16.89
N GLU A 98 16.06 -10.35 -16.01
CA GLU A 98 15.67 -9.31 -15.03
C GLU A 98 15.20 -8.03 -15.71
N GLY A 99 15.90 -7.60 -16.78
CA GLY A 99 15.55 -6.42 -17.56
C GLY A 99 14.18 -6.52 -18.22
N ILE A 100 13.83 -7.68 -18.76
CA ILE A 100 12.51 -7.95 -19.36
C ILE A 100 11.41 -7.78 -18.32
N VAL A 101 11.53 -8.42 -17.16
CA VAL A 101 10.55 -8.32 -16.07
C VAL A 101 10.43 -6.87 -15.58
N LEU A 102 11.55 -6.19 -15.40
CA LEU A 102 11.55 -4.80 -14.94
C LEU A 102 10.82 -3.87 -15.91
N GLU A 103 11.05 -4.04 -17.20
CA GLU A 103 10.39 -3.23 -18.22
C GLU A 103 8.89 -3.52 -18.34
N GLU A 104 8.49 -4.79 -18.21
CA GLU A 104 7.07 -5.20 -18.14
C GLU A 104 6.37 -4.49 -16.98
N GLU A 105 6.94 -4.53 -15.77
CA GLU A 105 6.33 -3.94 -14.58
C GLU A 105 6.36 -2.40 -14.59
N ARG A 106 7.36 -1.77 -15.20
CA ARG A 106 7.37 -0.32 -15.44
C ARG A 106 6.24 0.14 -16.34
N ARG A 107 5.97 -0.60 -17.41
CA ARG A 107 4.83 -0.32 -18.32
C ARG A 107 3.51 -0.46 -17.58
N GLU A 108 3.39 -1.49 -16.74
CA GLU A 108 2.19 -1.71 -15.95
C GLU A 108 1.98 -0.60 -14.90
N ILE A 109 3.05 -0.10 -14.26
CA ILE A 109 2.99 1.08 -13.40
C ILE A 109 2.46 2.29 -14.17
N ALA A 110 3.05 2.59 -15.33
CA ALA A 110 2.65 3.73 -16.14
C ALA A 110 1.18 3.64 -16.57
N ARG A 111 0.72 2.45 -16.99
CA ARG A 111 -0.67 2.18 -17.33
C ARG A 111 -1.63 2.45 -16.16
N ARG A 112 -1.31 1.90 -14.98
CA ARG A 112 -2.13 2.07 -13.77
C ARG A 112 -2.11 3.50 -13.25
N MET A 113 -0.97 4.16 -13.25
CA MET A 113 -0.87 5.58 -12.87
C MET A 113 -1.76 6.46 -13.75
N ALA A 114 -1.80 6.18 -15.07
CA ALA A 114 -2.69 6.86 -15.99
C ALA A 114 -4.17 6.59 -15.66
N ALA A 115 -4.55 5.33 -15.46
CA ALA A 115 -5.91 4.91 -15.16
C ALA A 115 -6.42 5.52 -13.84
N TYR A 116 -5.60 5.54 -12.80
CA TYR A 116 -5.96 6.06 -11.47
C TYR A 116 -5.77 7.58 -11.35
N ARG A 117 -5.25 8.25 -12.39
CA ARG A 117 -4.86 9.66 -12.34
C ARG A 117 -3.88 9.95 -11.20
N ALA A 118 -2.98 9.01 -10.93
CA ALA A 118 -2.03 9.01 -9.82
C ALA A 118 -0.66 9.58 -10.21
N HIS A 119 -0.63 10.53 -11.17
CA HIS A 119 0.63 11.11 -11.67
C HIS A 119 1.33 12.01 -10.66
N GLU A 120 0.56 12.59 -9.73
CA GLU A 120 1.10 13.45 -8.69
C GLU A 120 0.62 12.97 -7.32
N LEU A 121 1.59 12.61 -6.48
CA LEU A 121 1.32 12.33 -5.07
C LEU A 121 1.18 13.65 -4.30
N PRO A 122 0.35 13.70 -3.26
CA PRO A 122 0.35 14.84 -2.34
C PRO A 122 1.74 15.06 -1.73
N PRO A 123 2.11 16.28 -1.35
CA PRO A 123 3.40 16.57 -0.73
C PRO A 123 3.65 15.68 0.49
N ILE A 124 4.81 15.03 0.53
CA ILE A 124 5.20 14.08 1.59
C ILE A 124 6.21 14.69 2.57
N ARG A 125 7.11 15.53 2.05
CA ARG A 125 8.22 16.11 2.84
C ARG A 125 7.73 16.77 4.14
N GLY A 126 8.32 16.36 5.26
CA GLY A 126 8.04 16.93 6.59
C GLY A 126 6.67 16.57 7.18
N ARG A 127 5.90 15.70 6.53
CA ARG A 127 4.57 15.25 6.97
C ARG A 127 4.61 13.84 7.54
N VAL A 128 3.54 13.45 8.22
CA VAL A 128 3.29 12.03 8.52
C VAL A 128 2.82 11.37 7.23
N ALA A 129 3.56 10.38 6.76
CA ALA A 129 3.16 9.54 5.62
C ALA A 129 2.67 8.19 6.14
N ILE A 130 1.44 7.83 5.80
CA ILE A 130 0.83 6.54 6.17
C ILE A 130 0.61 5.74 4.90
N LEU A 131 1.40 4.68 4.72
CA LEU A 131 1.20 3.68 3.68
C LEU A 131 0.14 2.68 4.11
N VAL A 132 -0.83 2.41 3.24
CA VAL A 132 -1.97 1.53 3.54
C VAL A 132 -2.13 0.47 2.46
N ASP A 133 -2.38 -0.77 2.90
CA ASP A 133 -2.82 -1.89 2.05
C ASP A 133 -3.88 -2.72 2.78
N ASP A 134 -4.53 -3.67 2.10
CA ASP A 134 -5.50 -4.59 2.70
C ASP A 134 -4.85 -5.77 3.45
N GLY A 135 -3.54 -5.97 3.28
CA GLY A 135 -2.75 -6.93 4.03
C GLY A 135 -1.32 -7.08 3.50
N LEU A 136 -0.47 -7.71 4.31
CA LEU A 136 0.91 -8.01 3.95
C LEU A 136 1.12 -9.52 3.87
N ALA A 137 1.31 -10.07 2.68
CA ALA A 137 1.79 -11.43 2.49
C ALA A 137 3.32 -11.48 2.64
N SER A 138 4.09 -11.32 1.56
CA SER A 138 5.56 -11.23 1.62
C SER A 138 6.09 -9.89 2.14
N GLY A 139 5.29 -8.83 2.04
CA GLY A 139 5.69 -7.47 2.40
C GLY A 139 6.56 -6.75 1.34
N SER A 140 6.95 -7.41 0.27
CA SER A 140 7.91 -6.86 -0.71
C SER A 140 7.43 -5.57 -1.38
N SER A 141 6.17 -5.52 -1.82
CA SER A 141 5.59 -4.30 -2.42
C SER A 141 5.54 -3.14 -1.41
N MET A 142 5.12 -3.43 -0.17
CA MET A 142 5.08 -2.44 0.90
C MET A 142 6.48 -1.95 1.28
N TRP A 143 7.46 -2.84 1.30
CA TRP A 143 8.86 -2.49 1.57
C TRP A 143 9.42 -1.56 0.48
N ALA A 144 9.15 -1.84 -0.80
CA ALA A 144 9.53 -0.95 -1.90
C ALA A 144 8.83 0.42 -1.80
N ALA A 145 7.53 0.43 -1.46
CA ALA A 145 6.78 1.66 -1.22
C ALA A 145 7.36 2.47 -0.05
N ALA A 146 7.73 1.81 1.05
CA ALA A 146 8.35 2.45 2.20
C ALA A 146 9.69 3.10 1.85
N ASN A 147 10.54 2.41 1.10
CA ASN A 147 11.81 2.96 0.63
C ASN A 147 11.62 4.16 -0.32
N PHE A 148 10.66 4.08 -1.23
CA PHE A 148 10.30 5.21 -2.09
C PHE A 148 9.86 6.44 -1.28
N VAL A 149 8.93 6.24 -0.32
CA VAL A 149 8.40 7.33 0.52
C VAL A 149 9.48 7.88 1.46
N ARG A 150 10.37 7.03 1.99
CA ARG A 150 11.49 7.45 2.85
C ARG A 150 12.40 8.46 2.14
N ARG A 151 12.68 8.26 0.85
CA ARG A 151 13.47 9.21 0.04
C ARG A 151 12.78 10.58 -0.15
N GLN A 152 11.45 10.65 0.03
CA GLN A 152 10.69 11.91 0.00
C GLN A 152 10.80 12.71 1.32
N SER A 153 11.61 12.23 2.28
CA SER A 153 11.86 12.87 3.58
C SER A 153 10.57 13.17 4.38
N PRO A 154 9.71 12.16 4.65
CA PRO A 154 8.60 12.33 5.59
C PRO A 154 9.15 12.64 6.99
N ARG A 155 8.34 13.32 7.83
CA ARG A 155 8.66 13.46 9.27
C ARG A 155 8.52 12.15 10.02
N THR A 156 7.53 11.35 9.63
CA THR A 156 7.25 10.04 10.19
C THR A 156 6.69 9.17 9.08
N LEU A 157 7.20 7.97 8.94
CA LEU A 157 6.71 6.96 8.00
C LEU A 157 6.03 5.84 8.77
N VAL A 158 4.73 5.68 8.53
CA VAL A 158 3.89 4.65 9.14
C VAL A 158 3.42 3.69 8.04
N VAL A 159 3.42 2.40 8.35
CA VAL A 159 2.67 1.42 7.57
C VAL A 159 1.48 0.97 8.40
N ALA A 160 0.31 0.93 7.79
CA ALA A 160 -0.93 0.54 8.43
C ALA A 160 -1.67 -0.47 7.55
N VAL A 161 -1.82 -1.70 8.06
CA VAL A 161 -2.49 -2.81 7.37
C VAL A 161 -3.34 -3.61 8.35
N PRO A 162 -4.50 -4.12 7.94
CA PRO A 162 -5.38 -4.87 8.84
C PRO A 162 -4.78 -6.21 9.27
N THR A 163 -4.05 -6.86 8.38
CA THR A 163 -3.47 -8.19 8.62
C THR A 163 -2.11 -8.32 7.96
N ALA A 164 -1.26 -9.16 8.52
CA ALA A 164 0.07 -9.45 7.98
C ALA A 164 0.51 -10.88 8.34
N SER A 165 1.35 -11.47 7.48
CA SER A 165 2.19 -12.60 7.88
C SER A 165 3.28 -12.11 8.84
N GLU A 166 3.80 -13.00 9.68
CA GLU A 166 4.89 -12.65 10.60
C GLU A 166 6.16 -12.20 9.84
N SER A 167 6.50 -12.87 8.74
CA SER A 167 7.64 -12.50 7.89
C SER A 167 7.46 -11.17 7.18
N GLY A 168 6.26 -10.92 6.62
CA GLY A 168 5.93 -9.64 5.98
C GLY A 168 5.95 -8.47 6.97
N ALA A 169 5.40 -8.67 8.18
CA ALA A 169 5.44 -7.68 9.25
C ALA A 169 6.88 -7.38 9.69
N ALA A 170 7.73 -8.40 9.87
CA ALA A 170 9.13 -8.24 10.26
C ALA A 170 9.91 -7.45 9.18
N LEU A 171 9.76 -7.83 7.90
CA LEU A 171 10.40 -7.14 6.78
C LEU A 171 10.05 -5.65 6.74
N VAL A 172 8.76 -5.33 6.84
CA VAL A 172 8.29 -3.95 6.74
C VAL A 172 8.64 -3.13 7.96
N SER A 173 8.58 -3.71 9.17
CA SER A 173 8.93 -3.02 10.42
C SER A 173 10.36 -2.49 10.41
N ALA A 174 11.29 -3.15 9.74
CA ALA A 174 12.68 -2.71 9.64
C ALA A 174 12.86 -1.44 8.78
N ALA A 175 11.89 -1.09 7.92
CA ALA A 175 11.97 0.02 6.97
C ALA A 175 11.18 1.27 7.38
N VAL A 176 10.37 1.19 8.44
CA VAL A 176 9.41 2.25 8.83
C VAL A 176 9.60 2.67 10.29
N ASP A 177 9.09 3.84 10.65
CA ASP A 177 9.13 4.31 12.03
C ASP A 177 8.07 3.60 12.89
N ARG A 178 6.99 3.12 12.25
CA ARG A 178 5.92 2.40 12.93
C ARG A 178 5.15 1.50 11.97
N LEU A 179 4.89 0.26 12.42
CA LEU A 179 3.91 -0.63 11.81
C LEU A 179 2.66 -0.70 12.70
N VAL A 180 1.48 -0.43 12.13
CA VAL A 180 0.18 -0.61 12.76
C VAL A 180 -0.50 -1.79 12.07
N CYS A 181 -0.51 -2.93 12.73
CA CYS A 181 -1.12 -4.16 12.22
C CYS A 181 -1.89 -4.86 13.35
N PRO A 182 -3.24 -4.77 13.36
CA PRO A 182 -4.05 -5.41 14.39
C PRO A 182 -3.96 -6.92 14.42
N SER A 183 -3.71 -7.57 13.28
CA SER A 183 -3.69 -9.03 13.17
C SER A 183 -2.41 -9.50 12.46
N VAL A 184 -1.40 -9.87 13.24
CA VAL A 184 -0.21 -10.58 12.71
C VAL A 184 -0.43 -12.08 12.87
N ARG A 185 -0.40 -12.80 11.76
CA ARG A 185 -0.67 -14.25 11.71
C ARG A 185 0.62 -15.04 11.58
N ARG A 186 0.72 -16.07 12.42
CA ARG A 186 1.79 -17.06 12.39
C ARG A 186 1.35 -18.29 11.60
N GLY A 187 2.28 -18.93 10.96
CA GLY A 187 2.07 -20.19 10.25
C GLY A 187 2.66 -20.19 8.85
N PRO A 188 2.81 -21.38 8.25
CA PRO A 188 3.45 -21.55 6.94
C PRO A 188 2.57 -21.08 5.77
N VAL A 189 1.25 -20.99 5.98
CA VAL A 189 0.29 -20.58 4.96
C VAL A 189 -0.40 -19.32 5.43
N PHE A 190 -0.32 -18.28 4.63
CA PHE A 190 -0.98 -17.01 4.86
C PHE A 190 -1.55 -16.47 3.54
N ALA A 191 -2.85 -16.23 3.53
CA ALA A 191 -3.50 -15.45 2.49
C ALA A 191 -4.18 -14.24 3.12
N VAL A 192 -4.05 -13.07 2.49
CA VAL A 192 -4.72 -11.84 2.95
C VAL A 192 -6.23 -12.03 2.99
N ALA A 193 -6.77 -12.75 2.00
CA ALA A 193 -8.19 -13.07 1.87
C ALA A 193 -8.78 -13.73 3.13
N ASP A 194 -7.99 -14.56 3.84
CA ASP A 194 -8.45 -15.30 5.03
C ASP A 194 -8.78 -14.38 6.24
N ALA A 195 -8.42 -13.10 6.15
CA ALA A 195 -8.78 -12.13 7.17
C ALA A 195 -10.18 -11.52 6.96
N TYR A 196 -10.82 -11.80 5.83
CA TYR A 196 -12.07 -11.19 5.40
C TYR A 196 -13.17 -12.22 5.20
N ARG A 197 -14.39 -11.94 5.65
CA ARG A 197 -15.56 -12.78 5.42
C ARG A 197 -16.09 -12.62 4.00
N HIS A 198 -16.08 -11.40 3.50
CA HIS A 198 -16.48 -11.04 2.15
C HIS A 198 -15.27 -10.54 1.38
N TRP A 199 -14.57 -11.48 0.75
CA TRP A 199 -13.43 -11.21 -0.12
C TRP A 199 -13.86 -11.26 -1.58
N TYR A 200 -13.37 -10.31 -2.34
CA TYR A 200 -13.43 -10.29 -3.80
C TYR A 200 -12.21 -9.55 -4.35
N ASP A 201 -11.76 -9.95 -5.50
CA ASP A 201 -10.67 -9.26 -6.18
C ASP A 201 -11.20 -7.94 -6.76
N LEU A 202 -10.41 -6.87 -6.55
CA LEU A 202 -10.73 -5.54 -7.09
C LEU A 202 -10.05 -5.38 -8.44
N GLU A 203 -10.85 -5.03 -9.44
CA GLU A 203 -10.36 -4.66 -10.76
C GLU A 203 -9.91 -3.18 -10.79
N ASP A 204 -9.12 -2.79 -11.80
CA ASP A 204 -8.72 -1.39 -11.98
C ASP A 204 -9.93 -0.46 -12.15
N ALA A 205 -11.01 -0.95 -12.76
CA ALA A 205 -12.26 -0.20 -12.92
C ALA A 205 -12.92 0.12 -11.58
N ASP A 206 -12.89 -0.81 -10.62
CA ASP A 206 -13.43 -0.60 -9.27
C ASP A 206 -12.64 0.48 -8.54
N VAL A 207 -11.31 0.42 -8.63
CA VAL A 207 -10.41 1.45 -8.06
C VAL A 207 -10.74 2.83 -8.64
N VAL A 208 -10.89 2.95 -9.95
CA VAL A 208 -11.27 4.22 -10.62
C VAL A 208 -12.61 4.73 -10.12
N ALA A 209 -13.60 3.84 -9.95
CA ALA A 209 -14.92 4.20 -9.43
C ALA A 209 -14.83 4.69 -7.96
N LEU A 210 -14.09 4.00 -7.10
CA LEU A 210 -13.87 4.38 -5.71
C LEU A 210 -13.20 5.76 -5.59
N LEU A 211 -12.15 6.01 -6.36
CA LEU A 211 -11.44 7.29 -6.36
C LEU A 211 -12.33 8.46 -6.83
N ARG A 212 -13.13 8.23 -7.87
CA ARG A 212 -14.11 9.20 -8.38
C ARG A 212 -15.15 9.54 -7.32
N ASN A 213 -15.74 8.53 -6.70
CA ASN A 213 -16.78 8.70 -5.67
C ASN A 213 -16.24 9.40 -4.42
N ALA A 214 -14.97 9.16 -4.08
CA ALA A 214 -14.30 9.83 -2.97
C ALA A 214 -13.84 11.26 -3.28
N GLY A 215 -14.07 11.76 -4.49
CA GLY A 215 -13.64 13.10 -4.93
C GLY A 215 -12.11 13.23 -4.98
N VAL A 216 -11.38 12.13 -5.10
CA VAL A 216 -9.93 12.14 -5.26
C VAL A 216 -9.62 12.60 -6.68
N ARG A 217 -9.12 13.84 -6.80
CA ARG A 217 -8.62 14.38 -8.06
C ARG A 217 -7.13 14.13 -8.12
N GLY A 218 -6.63 13.65 -9.24
CA GLY A 218 -5.17 13.58 -9.46
C GLY A 218 -4.55 14.95 -9.24
N GLY A 219 -3.55 15.06 -8.33
CA GLY A 219 -2.69 16.23 -8.18
C GLY A 219 -3.35 17.58 -7.89
N GLY A 220 -4.46 17.64 -7.15
CA GLY A 220 -5.15 18.89 -6.84
C GLY A 220 -5.26 19.13 -5.32
N ARG A 221 -4.78 20.28 -4.86
CA ARG A 221 -5.00 20.78 -3.50
C ARG A 221 -6.46 20.63 -3.11
N ALA A 222 -6.72 20.06 -1.93
CA ALA A 222 -8.01 20.24 -1.28
C ALA A 222 -8.31 21.74 -1.22
N SER A 223 -9.47 22.16 -1.80
CA SER A 223 -9.94 23.52 -1.66
C SER A 223 -10.12 23.80 -0.17
N PRO A 224 -9.63 24.92 0.39
CA PRO A 224 -9.88 25.25 1.78
C PRO A 224 -11.40 25.33 1.97
N ARG A 225 -11.92 24.57 2.94
CA ARG A 225 -13.30 24.74 3.38
C ARG A 225 -13.49 26.20 3.72
N GLN A 226 -14.35 26.90 2.99
CA GLN A 226 -14.81 28.22 3.39
C GLN A 226 -15.40 28.08 4.79
N ALA A 227 -14.73 28.72 5.76
CA ALA A 227 -15.36 29.00 7.04
C ALA A 227 -16.62 29.83 6.73
N LYS A 228 -17.77 29.28 7.01
CA LYS A 228 -18.99 30.08 7.10
C LYS A 228 -18.97 30.76 8.45
N ASP A 229 -18.88 32.05 8.41
CA ASP A 229 -19.20 32.94 9.54
C ASP A 229 -20.60 32.71 10.08
#